data_22e4b5501e08581f7577c3f0e3e80238
#
_entry.id   22e4b5501e08581f7577c3f0e3e80238
#
_cell.length_a   1.000
_cell.length_b   1.000
_cell.length_c   1.000
_cell.angle_alpha   90.00
_cell.angle_beta   90.00
_cell.angle_gamma   90.00
#
_symmetry.space_group_name_H-M   'P 1'
#
loop_
_entity.id
_entity.type
_entity.pdbx_description
1 polymer ?
#
loop_
_entity_poly.entity_id
_entity_poly.type
_entity_poly.pdbx_seq_one_letter_code
_entity_poly.pdbx_strand_id
1 'polypeptide(L)'
;MNDYSYILKQAVPTEKMRTIVSTMIPQLVRWAQNGETDKTYMDMIHLLQMNGWRLGKPLGYVEDVMQALRDASGKHDIPSLNALCKLKSTNLPSNGFSYVCKEYDTMSVENKRIYVKGVNQKAVEYEHWDWVLSALGLQPATGLTAEEWKILSKPVHGSGGEGKEHKELKEYIKANPHKLGIHHVTHSETEHVLPSGDRLDVYFELKEGTHVAVEVKPSTAPEQDVARGIFQCVKYEATMKAIRKLENESYAIQTYLVVGADITPTNQKIADELKVKVLKVQI
;
A
#
# COMPACT_ATOMS: atom_id res chain seq x y z
N MET A 1 -11.01 26.08 -17.33
CA MET A 1 -11.40 24.70 -17.04
C MET A 1 -12.47 24.79 -15.95
N ASN A 2 -13.63 24.19 -16.15
CA ASN A 2 -14.68 24.23 -15.11
C ASN A 2 -14.21 23.41 -13.91
N ASP A 3 -14.33 23.98 -12.71
CA ASP A 3 -13.99 23.34 -11.45
C ASP A 3 -15.23 22.57 -10.93
N TYR A 4 -15.11 21.27 -10.81
CA TYR A 4 -16.11 20.35 -10.28
C TYR A 4 -15.68 19.72 -8.94
N SER A 5 -14.67 20.26 -8.27
CA SER A 5 -14.16 19.73 -6.99
C SER A 5 -15.24 19.69 -5.88
N TYR A 6 -16.24 20.55 -5.98
CA TYR A 6 -17.40 20.57 -5.07
C TYR A 6 -18.20 19.26 -5.07
N ILE A 7 -18.14 18.48 -6.16
CA ILE A 7 -18.90 17.20 -6.30
C ILE A 7 -18.47 16.21 -5.21
N LEU A 8 -17.18 16.12 -4.88
CA LEU A 8 -16.70 15.25 -3.81
C LEU A 8 -17.40 15.56 -2.47
N LYS A 9 -17.60 16.85 -2.17
CA LYS A 9 -18.28 17.28 -0.94
C LYS A 9 -19.79 17.02 -1.00
N GLN A 10 -20.37 17.13 -2.17
CA GLN A 10 -21.81 16.94 -2.39
C GLN A 10 -22.20 15.45 -2.39
N ALA A 11 -21.44 14.61 -3.11
CA ALA A 11 -21.74 13.18 -3.25
C ALA A 11 -21.29 12.35 -2.04
N VAL A 12 -20.28 12.80 -1.28
CA VAL A 12 -19.68 12.03 -0.18
C VAL A 12 -19.89 12.75 1.16
N PRO A 13 -20.79 12.25 2.03
CA PRO A 13 -21.32 13.02 3.16
C PRO A 13 -20.31 13.31 4.27
N THR A 14 -19.36 12.39 4.58
CA THR A 14 -18.44 12.54 5.71
C THR A 14 -17.03 12.84 5.24
N GLU A 15 -16.30 13.67 6.00
CA GLU A 15 -14.90 14.02 5.71
C GLU A 15 -14.00 12.78 5.60
N LYS A 16 -14.12 11.86 6.57
CA LYS A 16 -13.39 10.60 6.54
C LYS A 16 -13.62 9.81 5.25
N MET A 17 -14.87 9.73 4.79
CA MET A 17 -15.20 9.01 3.56
C MET A 17 -14.70 9.77 2.33
N ARG A 18 -14.76 11.10 2.33
CA ARG A 18 -14.19 11.94 1.25
C ARG A 18 -12.70 11.70 1.09
N THR A 19 -11.95 11.68 2.19
CA THR A 19 -10.51 11.36 2.17
C THR A 19 -10.25 10.01 1.49
N ILE A 20 -11.02 8.98 1.87
CA ILE A 20 -10.91 7.64 1.28
C ILE A 20 -11.22 7.66 -0.22
N VAL A 21 -12.35 8.23 -0.61
CA VAL A 21 -12.80 8.29 -2.02
C VAL A 21 -11.83 9.12 -2.87
N SER A 22 -11.33 10.24 -2.33
CA SER A 22 -10.34 11.09 -3.02
C SER A 22 -9.00 10.38 -3.25
N THR A 23 -8.66 9.37 -2.45
CA THR A 23 -7.46 8.54 -2.66
C THR A 23 -7.77 7.36 -3.59
N MET A 24 -8.98 6.81 -3.52
CA MET A 24 -9.39 5.67 -4.37
C MET A 24 -9.52 6.04 -5.84
N ILE A 25 -10.14 7.18 -6.15
CA ILE A 25 -10.39 7.60 -7.54
C ILE A 25 -9.08 7.69 -8.35
N PRO A 26 -8.03 8.41 -7.91
CA PRO A 26 -6.75 8.45 -8.62
C PRO A 26 -6.13 7.07 -8.82
N GLN A 27 -6.25 6.18 -7.84
CA GLN A 27 -5.70 4.84 -7.94
C GLN A 27 -6.46 3.96 -8.94
N LEU A 28 -7.78 4.04 -8.97
CA LEU A 28 -8.61 3.35 -9.96
C LEU A 28 -8.35 3.90 -11.37
N VAL A 29 -8.21 5.21 -11.50
CA VAL A 29 -7.81 5.86 -12.77
C VAL A 29 -6.46 5.33 -13.25
N ARG A 30 -5.47 5.25 -12.38
CA ARG A 30 -4.16 4.70 -12.71
C ARG A 30 -4.25 3.25 -13.19
N TRP A 31 -5.04 2.41 -12.53
CA TRP A 31 -5.27 1.04 -12.97
C TRP A 31 -5.91 0.99 -14.36
N ALA A 32 -6.88 1.86 -14.62
CA ALA A 32 -7.50 1.97 -15.95
C ALA A 32 -6.46 2.37 -17.00
N GLN A 33 -5.70 3.44 -16.77
CA GLN A 33 -4.66 3.94 -17.69
C GLN A 33 -3.57 2.90 -17.98
N ASN A 34 -3.25 2.04 -17.01
CA ASN A 34 -2.26 0.97 -17.18
C ASN A 34 -2.85 -0.35 -17.69
N GLY A 35 -4.15 -0.44 -17.96
CA GLY A 35 -4.81 -1.68 -18.38
C GLY A 35 -4.89 -2.75 -17.27
N GLU A 36 -4.76 -2.36 -16.02
CA GLU A 36 -4.75 -3.25 -14.85
C GLU A 36 -6.17 -3.62 -14.43
N THR A 37 -6.75 -4.63 -15.07
CA THR A 37 -8.15 -5.02 -14.87
C THR A 37 -8.36 -6.25 -13.99
N ASP A 38 -7.32 -6.76 -13.35
CA ASP A 38 -7.30 -7.98 -12.54
C ASP A 38 -7.12 -7.73 -11.04
N LYS A 39 -7.23 -6.47 -10.61
CA LYS A 39 -7.02 -6.06 -9.22
C LYS A 39 -8.14 -6.52 -8.30
N THR A 40 -7.77 -6.82 -7.07
CA THR A 40 -8.70 -7.27 -6.05
C THR A 40 -9.05 -6.16 -5.03
N TYR A 41 -10.14 -6.38 -4.28
CA TYR A 41 -10.44 -5.51 -3.12
C TYR A 41 -9.29 -5.47 -2.12
N MET A 42 -8.55 -6.58 -1.96
CA MET A 42 -7.41 -6.62 -1.05
C MET A 42 -6.25 -5.77 -1.55
N ASP A 43 -6.01 -5.72 -2.87
CA ASP A 43 -4.98 -4.84 -3.44
C ASP A 43 -5.28 -3.38 -3.13
N MET A 44 -6.55 -2.95 -3.25
CA MET A 44 -6.97 -1.60 -2.88
C MET A 44 -6.84 -1.35 -1.37
N ILE A 45 -7.24 -2.30 -0.51
CA ILE A 45 -7.11 -2.19 0.95
C ILE A 45 -5.65 -2.02 1.35
N HIS A 46 -4.75 -2.80 0.77
CA HIS A 46 -3.33 -2.70 1.04
C HIS A 46 -2.73 -1.38 0.59
N LEU A 47 -3.07 -0.92 -0.64
CA LEU A 47 -2.65 0.39 -1.15
C LEU A 47 -3.06 1.54 -0.25
N LEU A 48 -4.30 1.52 0.22
CA LEU A 48 -4.84 2.58 1.06
C LEU A 48 -4.51 2.38 2.55
N GLN A 49 -3.76 1.32 2.91
CA GLN A 49 -3.46 0.94 4.30
C GLN A 49 -4.72 0.84 5.18
N MET A 50 -5.82 0.38 4.59
CA MET A 50 -7.14 0.34 5.22
C MET A 50 -7.48 -1.05 5.77
N ASN A 51 -6.61 -1.63 6.58
CA ASN A 51 -6.85 -2.93 7.20
C ASN A 51 -8.19 -2.97 7.96
N GLY A 52 -8.97 -4.02 7.71
CA GLY A 52 -10.29 -4.21 8.34
C GLY A 52 -11.45 -3.44 7.71
N TRP A 53 -11.24 -2.70 6.63
CA TRP A 53 -12.29 -1.96 5.94
C TRP A 53 -13.02 -2.81 4.89
N ARG A 54 -14.32 -2.49 4.74
CA ARG A 54 -15.14 -3.00 3.64
C ARG A 54 -15.22 -1.93 2.55
N LEU A 55 -14.79 -2.25 1.34
CA LEU A 55 -14.73 -1.29 0.23
C LEU A 55 -16.07 -1.06 -0.48
N GLY A 56 -17.12 -1.85 -0.19
CA GLY A 56 -18.40 -1.71 -0.88
C GLY A 56 -18.99 -0.29 -0.80
N LYS A 57 -19.01 0.28 0.40
CA LYS A 57 -19.54 1.65 0.59
C LYS A 57 -18.66 2.73 -0.05
N PRO A 58 -17.33 2.75 0.14
CA PRO A 58 -16.44 3.66 -0.58
C PRO A 58 -16.57 3.56 -2.10
N LEU A 59 -16.62 2.35 -2.67
CA LEU A 59 -16.81 2.17 -4.11
C LEU A 59 -18.15 2.68 -4.60
N GLY A 60 -19.24 2.51 -3.79
CA GLY A 60 -20.53 3.16 -4.08
C GLY A 60 -20.37 4.67 -4.25
N TYR A 61 -19.68 5.32 -3.34
CA TYR A 61 -19.42 6.76 -3.46
C TYR A 61 -18.50 7.13 -4.63
N VAL A 62 -17.59 6.27 -5.05
CA VAL A 62 -16.84 6.49 -6.30
C VAL A 62 -17.79 6.61 -7.47
N GLU A 63 -18.77 5.70 -7.59
CA GLU A 63 -19.77 5.77 -8.67
C GLU A 63 -20.68 7.01 -8.54
N ASP A 64 -21.10 7.34 -7.32
CA ASP A 64 -21.90 8.56 -7.09
C ASP A 64 -21.16 9.81 -7.56
N VAL A 65 -19.85 9.91 -7.30
CA VAL A 65 -18.98 11.01 -7.78
C VAL A 65 -18.88 11.00 -9.30
N MET A 66 -18.65 9.83 -9.92
CA MET A 66 -18.58 9.71 -11.37
C MET A 66 -19.91 10.09 -12.03
N GLN A 67 -21.03 9.65 -11.46
CA GLN A 67 -22.36 9.99 -11.97
C GLN A 67 -22.63 11.50 -11.86
N ALA A 68 -22.35 12.09 -10.70
CA ALA A 68 -22.51 13.53 -10.51
C ALA A 68 -21.60 14.35 -11.47
N LEU A 69 -20.40 13.86 -11.78
CA LEU A 69 -19.52 14.49 -12.74
C LEU A 69 -20.07 14.38 -14.19
N ARG A 70 -20.62 13.23 -14.59
CA ARG A 70 -21.31 13.07 -15.89
C ARG A 70 -22.43 14.09 -16.03
N ASP A 71 -23.27 14.18 -15.00
CA ASP A 71 -24.46 15.06 -15.00
C ASP A 71 -24.06 16.55 -15.04
N ALA A 72 -23.09 16.96 -14.23
CA ALA A 72 -22.66 18.34 -14.13
C ALA A 72 -21.87 18.80 -15.37
N SER A 73 -21.09 17.92 -15.97
CA SER A 73 -20.21 18.26 -17.13
C SER A 73 -20.88 18.02 -18.48
N GLY A 74 -21.97 17.24 -18.54
CA GLY A 74 -22.56 16.76 -19.78
C GLY A 74 -21.74 15.69 -20.51
N LYS A 75 -20.65 15.20 -19.89
CA LYS A 75 -19.80 14.13 -20.44
C LYS A 75 -20.30 12.76 -20.00
N HIS A 76 -21.28 12.24 -20.71
CA HIS A 76 -21.93 10.97 -20.36
C HIS A 76 -21.11 9.72 -20.72
N ASP A 77 -19.98 9.90 -21.41
CA ASP A 77 -19.03 8.86 -21.81
C ASP A 77 -18.01 8.49 -20.73
N ILE A 78 -17.94 9.23 -19.61
CA ILE A 78 -17.05 8.90 -18.50
C ILE A 78 -17.39 7.51 -17.96
N PRO A 79 -16.45 6.52 -18.01
CA PRO A 79 -16.75 5.16 -17.60
C PRO A 79 -16.86 4.99 -16.08
N SER A 80 -17.52 3.91 -15.63
CA SER A 80 -17.43 3.45 -14.25
C SER A 80 -16.06 2.81 -14.00
N LEU A 81 -15.48 3.08 -12.83
CA LEU A 81 -14.19 2.53 -12.38
C LEU A 81 -14.35 1.28 -11.49
N ASN A 82 -15.55 1.01 -11.03
CA ASN A 82 -15.79 0.08 -9.93
C ASN A 82 -15.56 -1.38 -10.29
N ALA A 83 -15.66 -1.73 -11.58
CA ALA A 83 -15.41 -3.07 -12.08
C ALA A 83 -13.91 -3.45 -12.08
N LEU A 84 -13.01 -2.49 -11.84
CA LEU A 84 -11.58 -2.74 -11.68
C LEU A 84 -11.24 -3.45 -10.36
N CYS A 85 -12.11 -3.34 -9.33
CA CYS A 85 -11.95 -4.07 -8.07
C CYS A 85 -12.82 -5.32 -8.05
N LYS A 86 -12.22 -6.49 -7.74
CA LYS A 86 -12.85 -7.80 -7.84
C LYS A 86 -12.60 -8.68 -6.63
N LEU A 87 -13.43 -9.69 -6.47
CA LEU A 87 -13.18 -10.80 -5.54
C LEU A 87 -12.08 -11.71 -6.11
N LYS A 88 -11.09 -12.06 -5.31
CA LYS A 88 -10.00 -12.98 -5.70
C LYS A 88 -10.54 -14.34 -6.13
N SER A 89 -11.61 -14.83 -5.49
CA SER A 89 -12.18 -16.15 -5.73
C SER A 89 -12.90 -16.30 -7.07
N THR A 90 -13.54 -15.24 -7.57
CA THR A 90 -14.38 -15.31 -8.77
C THR A 90 -13.83 -14.47 -9.93
N ASN A 91 -12.90 -13.57 -9.64
CA ASN A 91 -12.44 -12.51 -10.53
C ASN A 91 -13.60 -11.64 -11.07
N LEU A 92 -14.60 -11.41 -10.24
CA LEU A 92 -15.77 -10.58 -10.52
C LEU A 92 -16.01 -9.62 -9.35
N PRO A 93 -16.61 -8.44 -9.58
CA PRO A 93 -17.13 -7.62 -8.50
C PRO A 93 -18.09 -8.40 -7.59
N SER A 94 -18.17 -8.00 -6.32
CA SER A 94 -19.12 -8.58 -5.37
C SER A 94 -20.57 -8.22 -5.74
N ASN A 95 -21.54 -8.90 -5.11
CA ASN A 95 -22.98 -8.65 -5.34
C ASN A 95 -23.41 -7.19 -5.10
N GLY A 96 -22.66 -6.41 -4.31
CA GLY A 96 -22.89 -4.98 -4.17
C GLY A 96 -22.66 -4.14 -5.45
N PHE A 97 -22.23 -4.74 -6.55
CA PHE A 97 -22.04 -4.06 -7.83
C PHE A 97 -23.38 -3.67 -8.52
N SER A 98 -24.50 -4.09 -7.97
CA SER A 98 -25.85 -3.73 -8.44
C SER A 98 -26.13 -2.22 -8.46
N TYR A 99 -25.35 -1.40 -7.73
CA TYR A 99 -25.46 0.07 -7.85
C TYR A 99 -24.90 0.62 -9.18
N VAL A 100 -24.04 -0.15 -9.87
CA VAL A 100 -23.57 0.18 -11.23
C VAL A 100 -24.48 -0.46 -12.29
N CYS A 101 -24.93 -1.69 -12.04
CA CYS A 101 -25.79 -2.44 -12.94
C CYS A 101 -26.90 -3.14 -12.13
N LYS A 102 -28.11 -2.66 -12.21
CA LYS A 102 -29.26 -3.15 -11.40
C LYS A 102 -29.50 -4.66 -11.56
N GLU A 103 -29.29 -5.18 -12.76
CA GLU A 103 -29.49 -6.58 -13.09
C GLU A 103 -28.32 -7.48 -12.71
N TYR A 104 -27.19 -6.91 -12.22
CA TYR A 104 -25.95 -7.66 -11.99
C TYR A 104 -26.16 -8.89 -11.10
N ASP A 105 -26.91 -8.77 -10.01
CA ASP A 105 -27.08 -9.86 -9.05
C ASP A 105 -27.87 -11.03 -9.63
N THR A 106 -28.73 -10.79 -10.61
CA THR A 106 -29.56 -11.80 -11.28
C THR A 106 -28.91 -12.41 -12.52
N MET A 107 -27.80 -11.84 -13.00
CA MET A 107 -27.08 -12.37 -14.16
C MET A 107 -26.43 -13.71 -13.86
N SER A 108 -26.36 -14.57 -14.89
CA SER A 108 -25.47 -15.74 -14.86
C SER A 108 -24.00 -15.32 -14.70
N VAL A 109 -23.17 -16.22 -14.20
CA VAL A 109 -21.72 -15.97 -14.03
C VAL A 109 -21.07 -15.57 -15.36
N GLU A 110 -21.48 -16.21 -16.46
CA GLU A 110 -20.98 -15.90 -17.79
C GLU A 110 -21.36 -14.50 -18.25
N ASN A 111 -22.61 -14.10 -18.07
CA ASN A 111 -23.08 -12.76 -18.40
C ASN A 111 -22.40 -11.70 -17.52
N LYS A 112 -22.17 -11.98 -16.23
CA LYS A 112 -21.36 -11.10 -15.36
C LYS A 112 -19.96 -10.89 -15.91
N ARG A 113 -19.29 -11.95 -16.39
CA ARG A 113 -17.95 -11.85 -16.99
C ARG A 113 -17.94 -11.00 -18.24
N ILE A 114 -18.90 -11.20 -19.13
CA ILE A 114 -19.04 -10.41 -20.37
C ILE A 114 -19.28 -8.94 -20.02
N TYR A 115 -20.23 -8.67 -19.12
CA TYR A 115 -20.55 -7.31 -18.69
C TYR A 115 -19.34 -6.59 -18.08
N VAL A 116 -18.69 -7.23 -17.09
CA VAL A 116 -17.52 -6.67 -16.40
C VAL A 116 -16.35 -6.44 -17.35
N LYS A 117 -16.14 -7.34 -18.31
CA LYS A 117 -15.12 -7.14 -19.35
C LYS A 117 -15.42 -5.89 -20.18
N GLY A 118 -16.66 -5.66 -20.58
CA GLY A 118 -17.07 -4.49 -21.33
C GLY A 118 -16.91 -3.19 -20.53
N VAL A 119 -17.27 -3.19 -19.24
CA VAL A 119 -17.09 -2.02 -18.36
C VAL A 119 -15.60 -1.71 -18.20
N ASN A 120 -14.76 -2.70 -17.94
CA ASN A 120 -13.32 -2.52 -17.81
C ASN A 120 -12.67 -2.02 -19.11
N GLN A 121 -13.10 -2.57 -20.24
CA GLN A 121 -12.58 -2.14 -21.54
C GLN A 121 -12.86 -0.65 -21.79
N LYS A 122 -14.07 -0.17 -21.50
CA LYS A 122 -14.40 1.25 -21.59
C LYS A 122 -13.53 2.11 -20.67
N ALA A 123 -13.25 1.64 -19.45
CA ALA A 123 -12.39 2.38 -18.53
C ALA A 123 -10.94 2.44 -19.00
N VAL A 124 -10.42 1.35 -19.60
CA VAL A 124 -9.05 1.28 -20.14
C VAL A 124 -8.89 2.13 -21.40
N GLU A 125 -9.88 2.13 -22.28
CA GLU A 125 -9.87 2.86 -23.54
C GLU A 125 -10.18 4.36 -23.40
N TYR A 126 -10.62 4.80 -22.22
CA TYR A 126 -10.96 6.20 -22.00
C TYR A 126 -9.71 7.07 -21.83
N GLU A 127 -9.49 7.99 -22.77
CA GLU A 127 -8.26 8.79 -22.85
C GLU A 127 -8.26 10.05 -21.96
N HIS A 128 -9.41 10.43 -21.36
CA HIS A 128 -9.53 11.72 -20.69
C HIS A 128 -9.51 11.61 -19.14
N TRP A 129 -8.86 10.60 -18.58
CA TRP A 129 -8.76 10.43 -17.12
C TRP A 129 -8.06 11.59 -16.42
N ASP A 130 -7.07 12.20 -17.05
CA ASP A 130 -6.36 13.37 -16.49
C ASP A 130 -7.31 14.56 -16.37
N TRP A 131 -8.23 14.72 -17.32
CA TRP A 131 -9.29 15.71 -17.22
C TRP A 131 -10.24 15.39 -16.05
N VAL A 132 -10.63 14.14 -15.84
CA VAL A 132 -11.51 13.72 -14.72
C VAL A 132 -10.86 14.06 -13.38
N LEU A 133 -9.58 13.71 -13.20
CA LEU A 133 -8.85 14.03 -11.98
C LEU A 133 -8.76 15.53 -11.75
N SER A 134 -8.36 16.27 -12.76
CA SER A 134 -8.24 17.74 -12.71
C SER A 134 -9.60 18.41 -12.41
N ALA A 135 -10.67 17.95 -13.03
CA ALA A 135 -12.02 18.47 -12.83
C ALA A 135 -12.52 18.26 -11.40
N LEU A 136 -12.16 17.15 -10.76
CA LEU A 136 -12.47 16.85 -9.37
C LEU A 136 -11.48 17.46 -8.36
N GLY A 137 -10.45 18.18 -8.81
CA GLY A 137 -9.40 18.73 -7.96
C GLY A 137 -8.50 17.66 -7.36
N LEU A 138 -8.39 16.49 -7.99
CA LEU A 138 -7.58 15.36 -7.53
C LEU A 138 -6.24 15.33 -8.27
N GLN A 139 -5.18 14.92 -7.56
CA GLN A 139 -3.88 14.67 -8.18
C GLN A 139 -3.81 13.22 -8.66
N PRO A 140 -3.09 12.93 -9.75
CA PRO A 140 -2.79 11.57 -10.16
C PRO A 140 -2.17 10.77 -9.03
N ALA A 141 -2.49 9.48 -8.93
CA ALA A 141 -1.87 8.61 -7.95
C ALA A 141 -0.37 8.51 -8.24
N THR A 142 0.44 8.98 -7.31
CA THR A 142 1.87 8.70 -7.27
C THR A 142 2.03 7.34 -6.60
N GLY A 143 2.39 6.33 -7.33
CA GLY A 143 2.47 5.01 -6.75
C GLY A 143 3.36 4.08 -7.56
N LEU A 144 3.64 2.93 -6.98
CA LEU A 144 4.44 1.87 -7.55
C LEU A 144 3.86 1.42 -8.92
N THR A 145 4.72 1.11 -9.86
CA THR A 145 4.33 0.50 -11.13
C THR A 145 3.68 -0.87 -10.88
N ALA A 146 2.98 -1.41 -11.87
CA ALA A 146 2.39 -2.76 -11.78
C ALA A 146 3.43 -3.84 -11.44
N GLU A 147 4.67 -3.69 -11.92
CA GLU A 147 5.78 -4.60 -11.60
C GLU A 147 6.26 -4.44 -10.16
N GLU A 148 6.44 -3.22 -9.69
CA GLU A 148 6.77 -2.92 -8.29
C GLU A 148 5.70 -3.46 -7.35
N TRP A 149 4.42 -3.34 -7.73
CA TRP A 149 3.29 -3.88 -7.00
C TRP A 149 3.24 -5.41 -7.00
N LYS A 150 3.58 -6.05 -8.12
CA LYS A 150 3.66 -7.50 -8.25
C LYS A 150 4.73 -8.10 -7.33
N ILE A 151 5.80 -7.35 -7.10
CA ILE A 151 6.84 -7.70 -6.11
C ILE A 151 6.24 -7.66 -4.69
N LEU A 152 5.45 -6.63 -4.37
CA LEU A 152 4.89 -6.40 -3.04
C LEU A 152 3.68 -7.28 -2.71
N SER A 153 2.86 -7.63 -3.71
CA SER A 153 1.61 -8.37 -3.50
C SER A 153 1.74 -9.89 -3.53
N LYS A 154 2.90 -10.42 -3.90
CA LYS A 154 3.12 -11.87 -3.80
C LYS A 154 3.14 -12.28 -2.33
N PRO A 155 2.23 -13.18 -1.89
CA PRO A 155 2.35 -13.74 -0.57
C PRO A 155 3.67 -14.51 -0.51
N VAL A 156 4.58 -14.03 0.30
CA VAL A 156 5.73 -14.86 0.67
C VAL A 156 5.16 -15.94 1.56
N HIS A 157 5.12 -17.16 1.05
CA HIS A 157 4.87 -18.32 1.87
C HIS A 157 6.08 -18.49 2.78
N GLY A 158 6.08 -17.79 3.89
CA GLY A 158 6.94 -18.07 5.03
C GLY A 158 6.45 -19.37 5.69
N SER A 159 6.65 -20.48 5.03
CA SER A 159 6.59 -21.79 5.64
C SER A 159 7.99 -22.07 6.17
N GLY A 160 8.20 -21.87 7.44
CA GLY A 160 9.44 -22.28 8.06
C GLY A 160 9.90 -21.30 9.11
N GLY A 161 10.33 -21.81 10.23
CA GLY A 161 10.97 -21.03 11.27
C GLY A 161 12.16 -20.23 10.71
N GLU A 162 12.60 -19.26 11.46
CA GLU A 162 13.73 -18.38 11.16
C GLU A 162 14.90 -19.16 10.56
N GLY A 163 15.28 -18.83 9.31
CA GLY A 163 16.39 -19.50 8.63
C GLY A 163 17.72 -19.25 9.37
N LYS A 164 18.62 -20.24 9.31
CA LYS A 164 19.91 -20.18 9.99
C LYS A 164 20.68 -18.89 9.66
N GLU A 165 20.75 -18.53 8.39
CA GLU A 165 21.45 -17.31 7.93
C GLU A 165 20.80 -16.01 8.45
N HIS A 166 19.48 -15.97 8.55
CA HIS A 166 18.78 -14.83 9.13
C HIS A 166 19.13 -14.66 10.61
N LYS A 167 19.12 -15.77 11.36
CA LYS A 167 19.51 -15.76 12.77
C LYS A 167 20.96 -15.35 12.96
N GLU A 168 21.87 -15.90 12.17
CA GLU A 168 23.30 -15.57 12.22
C GLU A 168 23.54 -14.08 11.94
N LEU A 169 22.93 -13.53 10.89
CA LEU A 169 23.06 -12.11 10.57
C LEU A 169 22.45 -11.20 11.66
N LYS A 170 21.32 -11.58 12.22
CA LYS A 170 20.67 -10.86 13.33
C LYS A 170 21.57 -10.80 14.57
N GLU A 171 22.09 -11.94 15.00
CA GLU A 171 23.02 -11.99 16.15
C GLU A 171 24.33 -11.25 15.86
N TYR A 172 24.85 -11.32 14.62
CA TYR A 172 26.02 -10.58 14.21
C TYR A 172 25.80 -9.07 14.30
N ILE A 173 24.66 -8.56 13.83
CA ILE A 173 24.32 -7.14 13.90
C ILE A 173 24.20 -6.68 15.35
N LYS A 174 23.52 -7.45 16.19
CA LYS A 174 23.43 -7.17 17.63
C LYS A 174 24.81 -7.05 18.29
N ALA A 175 25.72 -7.96 17.96
CA ALA A 175 27.08 -7.96 18.52
C ALA A 175 28.00 -6.87 17.92
N ASN A 176 27.68 -6.35 16.74
CA ASN A 176 28.51 -5.43 15.99
C ASN A 176 27.75 -4.14 15.55
N PRO A 177 27.15 -3.37 16.47
CA PRO A 177 26.34 -2.19 16.12
C PRO A 177 27.16 -1.14 15.35
N HIS A 178 28.47 -1.08 15.55
CA HIS A 178 29.37 -0.17 14.84
C HIS A 178 29.35 -0.37 13.31
N LYS A 179 28.99 -1.55 12.82
CA LYS A 179 28.79 -1.80 11.37
C LYS A 179 27.66 -1.00 10.76
N LEU A 180 26.72 -0.55 11.60
CA LEU A 180 25.62 0.34 11.22
C LEU A 180 25.92 1.82 11.51
N GLY A 181 27.12 2.13 12.01
CA GLY A 181 27.49 3.44 12.52
C GLY A 181 26.82 3.76 13.87
N ILE A 182 26.38 2.73 14.60
CA ILE A 182 25.76 2.86 15.92
C ILE A 182 26.85 2.75 16.99
N HIS A 183 26.87 3.71 17.89
CA HIS A 183 27.79 3.81 19.00
C HIS A 183 27.07 4.06 20.31
N HIS A 184 27.76 3.88 21.44
CA HIS A 184 27.23 4.15 22.79
C HIS A 184 25.89 3.44 23.11
N VAL A 185 25.80 2.16 22.70
CA VAL A 185 24.66 1.31 22.99
C VAL A 185 24.55 1.07 24.49
N THR A 186 23.40 1.34 25.09
CA THR A 186 23.08 1.07 26.50
C THR A 186 22.26 -0.19 26.68
N HIS A 187 21.41 -0.50 25.68
CA HIS A 187 20.62 -1.72 25.64
C HIS A 187 20.55 -2.28 24.24
N SER A 188 20.56 -3.60 24.09
CA SER A 188 20.36 -4.28 22.81
C SER A 188 19.70 -5.63 22.98
N GLU A 189 18.73 -5.94 22.12
CA GLU A 189 18.09 -7.25 22.10
C GLU A 189 17.67 -7.65 20.67
N THR A 190 17.45 -8.95 20.46
CA THR A 190 16.82 -9.49 19.26
C THR A 190 15.38 -9.83 19.55
N GLU A 191 14.52 -9.84 18.54
CA GLU A 191 13.10 -10.16 18.66
C GLU A 191 12.33 -9.23 19.63
N HIS A 192 12.73 -7.96 19.71
CA HIS A 192 12.05 -6.97 20.55
C HIS A 192 10.59 -6.80 20.15
N VAL A 193 9.67 -6.99 21.09
CA VAL A 193 8.23 -6.95 20.84
C VAL A 193 7.68 -5.55 21.11
N LEU A 194 7.12 -4.93 20.08
CA LEU A 194 6.41 -3.67 20.22
C LEU A 194 4.98 -3.90 20.77
N PRO A 195 4.38 -2.92 21.45
CA PRO A 195 2.98 -2.98 21.91
C PRO A 195 1.96 -3.28 20.81
N SER A 196 2.29 -3.04 19.54
CA SER A 196 1.49 -3.44 18.38
C SER A 196 1.48 -4.95 18.11
N GLY A 197 2.33 -5.73 18.79
CA GLY A 197 2.59 -7.14 18.50
C GLY A 197 3.63 -7.40 17.42
N ASP A 198 4.17 -6.34 16.81
CA ASP A 198 5.28 -6.46 15.87
C ASP A 198 6.57 -6.82 16.60
N ARG A 199 7.45 -7.54 15.90
CA ARG A 199 8.79 -7.89 16.40
C ARG A 199 9.85 -7.25 15.54
N LEU A 200 10.77 -6.54 16.18
CA LEU A 200 11.98 -6.01 15.56
C LEU A 200 13.05 -7.09 15.56
N ASP A 201 13.73 -7.31 14.44
CA ASP A 201 14.81 -8.29 14.38
C ASP A 201 15.94 -7.94 15.36
N VAL A 202 16.38 -6.67 15.38
CA VAL A 202 17.31 -6.15 16.38
C VAL A 202 16.85 -4.76 16.84
N TYR A 203 17.01 -4.52 18.13
CA TYR A 203 16.69 -3.25 18.77
C TYR A 203 17.86 -2.74 19.58
N PHE A 204 18.10 -1.43 19.53
CA PHE A 204 19.12 -0.75 20.33
C PHE A 204 18.57 0.50 20.99
N GLU A 205 19.01 0.75 22.22
CA GLU A 205 18.92 2.05 22.88
C GLU A 205 20.31 2.65 23.01
N LEU A 206 20.41 3.94 22.70
CA LEU A 206 21.68 4.66 22.73
C LEU A 206 21.70 5.64 23.92
N LYS A 207 22.91 5.93 24.40
CA LYS A 207 23.10 6.80 25.58
C LYS A 207 22.49 8.19 25.42
N GLU A 208 22.44 8.71 24.18
CA GLU A 208 21.83 9.98 23.83
C GLU A 208 20.30 9.95 23.69
N GLY A 209 19.66 8.85 24.02
CA GLY A 209 18.21 8.69 23.94
C GLY A 209 17.70 8.44 22.52
N THR A 210 18.48 7.78 21.66
CA THR A 210 18.02 7.32 20.36
C THR A 210 17.65 5.84 20.44
N HIS A 211 16.47 5.50 19.93
CA HIS A 211 15.99 4.12 19.79
C HIS A 211 16.12 3.69 18.33
N VAL A 212 16.75 2.55 18.08
CA VAL A 212 17.05 2.05 16.74
C VAL A 212 16.37 0.72 16.51
N ALA A 213 15.53 0.64 15.50
CA ALA A 213 14.90 -0.60 15.02
C ALA A 213 15.62 -1.07 13.75
N VAL A 214 15.97 -2.34 13.71
CA VAL A 214 16.66 -2.95 12.56
C VAL A 214 15.85 -4.14 12.08
N GLU A 215 15.54 -4.15 10.79
CA GLU A 215 15.06 -5.32 10.06
C GLU A 215 16.25 -5.94 9.31
N VAL A 216 16.31 -7.25 9.28
CA VAL A 216 17.43 -8.00 8.71
C VAL A 216 16.96 -8.92 7.59
N LYS A 217 17.68 -8.90 6.46
CA LYS A 217 17.43 -9.82 5.34
C LYS A 217 18.77 -10.48 4.93
N PRO A 218 18.90 -11.82 5.06
CA PRO A 218 20.12 -12.52 4.68
C PRO A 218 20.42 -12.42 3.18
N SER A 219 21.63 -12.81 2.77
CA SER A 219 22.05 -12.79 1.36
C SER A 219 21.17 -13.65 0.46
N THR A 220 20.55 -14.67 1.01
CA THR A 220 19.63 -15.59 0.32
C THR A 220 18.18 -15.11 0.28
N ALA A 221 17.89 -13.93 0.87
CA ALA A 221 16.53 -13.40 0.87
C ALA A 221 16.07 -13.09 -0.57
N PRO A 222 14.88 -13.56 -0.99
CA PRO A 222 14.33 -13.21 -2.28
C PRO A 222 14.00 -11.71 -2.34
N GLU A 223 13.97 -11.15 -3.56
CA GLU A 223 13.72 -9.73 -3.81
C GLU A 223 12.45 -9.21 -3.12
N GLN A 224 11.39 -10.04 -3.08
CA GLN A 224 10.13 -9.70 -2.41
C GLN A 224 10.27 -9.58 -0.88
N ASP A 225 11.16 -10.37 -0.27
CA ASP A 225 11.41 -10.29 1.16
C ASP A 225 12.21 -9.05 1.52
N VAL A 226 13.14 -8.64 0.67
CA VAL A 226 13.86 -7.37 0.80
C VAL A 226 12.87 -6.20 0.71
N ALA A 227 11.97 -6.20 -0.29
CA ALA A 227 10.91 -5.21 -0.41
C ALA A 227 10.03 -5.17 0.84
N ARG A 228 9.63 -6.34 1.37
CA ARG A 228 8.88 -6.43 2.63
C ARG A 228 9.65 -5.80 3.79
N GLY A 229 10.96 -6.04 3.89
CA GLY A 229 11.82 -5.44 4.92
C GLY A 229 11.80 -3.92 4.89
N ILE A 230 11.80 -3.30 3.70
CA ILE A 230 11.66 -1.85 3.54
C ILE A 230 10.35 -1.36 4.17
N PHE A 231 9.21 -2.02 3.89
CA PHE A 231 7.92 -1.65 4.47
C PHE A 231 7.83 -1.93 5.97
N GLN A 232 8.49 -2.98 6.46
CA GLN A 232 8.60 -3.24 7.90
C GLN A 232 9.32 -2.10 8.61
N CYS A 233 10.40 -1.55 8.05
CA CYS A 233 11.08 -0.37 8.60
C CYS A 233 10.15 0.84 8.71
N VAL A 234 9.36 1.13 7.68
CA VAL A 234 8.37 2.22 7.70
C VAL A 234 7.32 1.99 8.79
N LYS A 235 6.82 0.75 8.91
CA LYS A 235 5.86 0.37 9.93
C LYS A 235 6.43 0.53 11.33
N TYR A 236 7.65 0.07 11.56
CA TYR A 236 8.33 0.18 12.85
C TYR A 236 8.52 1.65 13.26
N GLU A 237 9.00 2.47 12.35
CA GLU A 237 9.15 3.90 12.61
C GLU A 237 7.83 4.57 13.00
N ALA A 238 6.76 4.29 12.26
CA ALA A 238 5.43 4.83 12.54
C ALA A 238 4.89 4.34 13.90
N THR A 239 5.06 3.05 14.20
CA THR A 239 4.63 2.45 15.46
C THR A 239 5.39 3.03 16.65
N MET A 240 6.72 3.12 16.57
CA MET A 240 7.55 3.67 17.64
C MET A 240 7.25 5.17 17.85
N LYS A 241 7.01 5.95 16.79
CA LYS A 241 6.55 7.35 16.91
C LYS A 241 5.21 7.46 17.63
N ALA A 242 4.28 6.55 17.37
CA ALA A 242 2.99 6.52 18.05
C ALA A 242 3.14 6.17 19.54
N ILE A 243 3.95 5.15 19.86
CA ILE A 243 4.27 4.76 21.24
C ILE A 243 4.88 5.91 22.01
N ARG A 244 5.95 6.51 21.47
CA ARG A 244 6.61 7.69 22.07
C ARG A 244 5.63 8.81 22.38
N LYS A 245 4.69 9.08 21.49
CA LYS A 245 3.66 10.11 21.69
C LYS A 245 2.68 9.73 22.80
N LEU A 246 2.29 8.45 22.90
CA LEU A 246 1.37 7.96 23.94
C LEU A 246 2.03 7.98 25.33
N GLU A 247 3.31 7.65 25.40
CA GLU A 247 4.09 7.62 26.65
C GLU A 247 4.57 9.00 27.07
N ASN A 248 4.34 10.02 26.22
CA ASN A 248 4.79 11.41 26.44
C ASN A 248 6.30 11.52 26.61
N GLU A 249 7.05 10.64 25.93
CA GLU A 249 8.51 10.60 25.95
C GLU A 249 9.15 11.36 24.79
N SER A 250 10.44 11.67 24.92
CA SER A 250 11.20 12.42 23.92
C SER A 250 12.50 11.71 23.60
N TYR A 251 12.46 10.76 22.67
CA TYR A 251 13.63 10.08 22.14
C TYR A 251 13.64 10.11 20.61
N ALA A 252 14.82 10.10 20.01
CA ALA A 252 14.95 9.97 18.56
C ALA A 252 14.69 8.53 18.12
N ILE A 253 14.16 8.35 16.90
CA ILE A 253 13.89 7.04 16.32
C ILE A 253 14.64 6.93 15.01
N GLN A 254 15.34 5.81 14.81
CA GLN A 254 16.00 5.45 13.58
C GLN A 254 15.57 4.04 13.18
N THR A 255 15.42 3.81 11.88
CA THR A 255 15.12 2.48 11.34
C THR A 255 16.08 2.14 10.23
N TYR A 256 16.56 0.90 10.20
CA TYR A 256 17.48 0.41 9.20
C TYR A 256 17.00 -0.92 8.64
N LEU A 257 17.12 -1.06 7.31
CA LEU A 257 17.10 -2.38 6.68
C LEU A 257 18.55 -2.82 6.49
N VAL A 258 18.91 -3.93 7.09
CA VAL A 258 20.21 -4.57 6.88
C VAL A 258 20.06 -5.73 5.93
N VAL A 259 20.86 -5.75 4.88
CA VAL A 259 20.84 -6.78 3.84
C VAL A 259 22.20 -7.48 3.71
N GLY A 260 22.19 -8.80 3.50
CA GLY A 260 23.39 -9.58 3.29
C GLY A 260 23.96 -9.49 1.86
N ALA A 261 23.19 -9.00 0.90
CA ALA A 261 23.56 -8.87 -0.51
C ALA A 261 23.15 -7.50 -1.07
N ASP A 262 23.57 -7.18 -2.30
CA ASP A 262 23.10 -5.99 -3.00
C ASP A 262 21.62 -6.11 -3.30
N ILE A 263 20.90 -5.02 -3.15
CA ILE A 263 19.48 -4.96 -3.49
C ILE A 263 19.29 -4.57 -4.95
N THR A 264 18.15 -4.93 -5.51
CA THR A 264 17.81 -4.58 -6.90
C THR A 264 17.58 -3.08 -7.05
N PRO A 265 17.75 -2.51 -8.27
CA PRO A 265 17.42 -1.11 -8.54
C PRO A 265 15.98 -0.76 -8.16
N THR A 266 15.04 -1.69 -8.34
CA THR A 266 13.63 -1.54 -7.93
C THR A 266 13.51 -1.36 -6.42
N ASN A 267 14.14 -2.24 -5.63
CA ASN A 267 14.12 -2.14 -4.18
C ASN A 267 14.86 -0.89 -3.67
N GLN A 268 15.95 -0.48 -4.35
CA GLN A 268 16.64 0.76 -4.02
C GLN A 268 15.72 1.97 -4.22
N LYS A 269 15.03 2.05 -5.36
CA LYS A 269 14.06 3.10 -5.62
C LYS A 269 12.94 3.15 -4.57
N ILE A 270 12.41 1.99 -4.17
CA ILE A 270 11.38 1.91 -3.12
C ILE A 270 11.94 2.43 -1.78
N ALA A 271 13.15 2.02 -1.41
CA ALA A 271 13.80 2.47 -0.18
C ALA A 271 14.02 3.99 -0.17
N ASP A 272 14.48 4.55 -1.29
CA ASP A 272 14.73 5.99 -1.44
C ASP A 272 13.42 6.79 -1.33
N GLU A 273 12.35 6.37 -2.01
CA GLU A 273 11.02 7.01 -1.95
C GLU A 273 10.43 6.97 -0.53
N LEU A 274 10.62 5.85 0.19
CA LEU A 274 10.14 5.67 1.56
C LEU A 274 11.14 6.18 2.61
N LYS A 275 12.29 6.72 2.18
CA LYS A 275 13.37 7.23 3.06
C LYS A 275 13.89 6.17 4.05
N VAL A 276 13.87 4.90 3.65
CA VAL A 276 14.42 3.80 4.45
C VAL A 276 15.91 3.66 4.15
N LYS A 277 16.73 3.75 5.19
CA LYS A 277 18.17 3.54 5.06
C LYS A 277 18.48 2.06 4.95
N VAL A 278 19.04 1.66 3.82
CA VAL A 278 19.50 0.29 3.56
C VAL A 278 21.02 0.20 3.77
N LEU A 279 21.47 -0.79 4.53
CA LEU A 279 22.87 -1.03 4.82
C LEU A 279 23.23 -2.46 4.45
N LYS A 280 24.27 -2.63 3.63
CA LYS A 280 24.79 -3.96 3.29
C LYS A 280 25.82 -4.39 4.34
N VAL A 281 25.59 -5.55 4.94
CA VAL A 281 26.51 -6.18 5.89
C VAL A 281 26.69 -7.64 5.50
N GLN A 282 27.92 -8.03 5.29
CA GLN A 282 28.31 -9.42 5.00
C GLN A 282 28.96 -10.03 6.24
N ILE A 283 28.61 -11.29 6.52
CA ILE A 283 29.17 -12.13 7.60
C ILE A 283 29.92 -13.33 7.03
#